data_94e9af6ab7a0c0d2673775fa69330702
#
_entry.id   94e9af6ab7a0c0d2673775fa69330702
#
_cell.length_a   1.000
_cell.length_b   1.000
_cell.length_c   1.000
_cell.angle_alpha   90.00
_cell.angle_beta   90.00
_cell.angle_gamma   90.00
#
_symmetry.space_group_name_H-M   'P 1'
#
loop_
_entity.id
_entity.type
_entity.pdbx_description
1 polymer ?
#
loop_
_entity_poly.entity_id
_entity_poly.type
_entity_poly.pdbx_seq_one_letter_code
_entity_poly.pdbx_strand_id
1 'polypeptide(L)'
;ISYRLVGSEMCIRDRPSIVLSRTDPKFLEKLFEQEIPEVFDGLITVKKVVRVPGEKAKVAVDSYDDRIDPVGACVGMKGSRIHGIVRELGNENIDVINFTNNNQLMITRALSPAKITNMTIDEEKKTVEVFMDPSEVSKAIGRGGFNIRLAGQLTGYEIDVYREGVEEDVELTEFSDEIESWVIEEFRKVGLDTAKSVLEQE
;
A
#
# COMPACT_ATOMS: atom_id res chain seq x y z
N ILE A 1 32.93 -3.38 4.78
CA ILE A 1 31.62 -2.80 4.45
C ILE A 1 31.85 -1.90 3.23
N SER A 2 31.48 -2.38 2.06
CA SER A 2 31.60 -1.63 0.81
C SER A 2 30.43 -0.65 0.70
N TYR A 3 30.67 0.61 1.00
CA TYR A 3 29.69 1.67 0.76
C TYR A 3 29.66 1.95 -0.73
N ARG A 4 28.57 1.60 -1.40
CA ARG A 4 28.36 1.92 -2.80
C ARG A 4 27.82 3.35 -2.91
N LEU A 5 28.49 4.17 -3.68
CA LEU A 5 28.09 5.53 -4.00
C LEU A 5 26.79 5.53 -4.80
N VAL A 6 25.75 6.12 -4.26
CA VAL A 6 24.47 6.30 -4.93
C VAL A 6 24.28 7.79 -5.19
N GLY A 7 24.47 8.18 -6.43
CA GLY A 7 24.18 9.51 -6.92
C GLY A 7 25.36 10.49 -6.78
N SER A 8 25.87 10.96 -7.91
CA SER A 8 26.70 12.16 -7.97
C SER A 8 25.82 13.32 -8.43
N GLU A 9 25.38 14.16 -7.51
CA GLU A 9 24.82 15.46 -7.87
C GLU A 9 25.95 16.46 -8.03
N MET A 10 26.10 16.99 -9.26
CA MET A 10 27.07 18.03 -9.54
C MET A 10 26.47 19.38 -9.16
N CYS A 11 26.67 19.80 -7.91
CA CYS A 11 26.40 21.17 -7.52
C CYS A 11 27.35 22.11 -8.21
N ILE A 12 26.82 23.19 -8.80
CA ILE A 12 27.55 24.26 -9.54
C ILE A 12 28.46 25.11 -8.61
N ARG A 13 29.03 24.53 -7.58
CA ARG A 13 30.05 25.14 -6.73
C ARG A 13 31.36 24.39 -6.93
N ASP A 14 32.32 25.06 -7.48
CA ASP A 14 33.74 24.83 -7.74
C ASP A 14 34.46 23.52 -7.30
N ARG A 15 33.74 22.54 -6.69
CA ARG A 15 34.32 21.24 -6.29
C ARG A 15 33.29 20.14 -6.38
N PRO A 16 33.60 18.98 -6.97
CA PRO A 16 32.74 17.82 -6.93
C PRO A 16 32.57 17.32 -5.48
N SER A 17 31.34 17.14 -5.01
CA SER A 17 31.06 16.56 -3.70
C SER A 17 30.44 15.17 -3.86
N ILE A 18 30.87 14.25 -3.01
CA ILE A 18 30.31 12.91 -2.94
C ILE A 18 29.33 12.86 -1.77
N VAL A 19 28.07 12.57 -2.07
CA VAL A 19 27.02 12.42 -1.06
C VAL A 19 26.71 10.95 -0.87
N LEU A 20 26.78 10.47 0.38
CA LEU A 20 26.38 9.11 0.76
C LEU A 20 24.97 9.15 1.35
N SER A 21 24.10 8.28 0.86
CA SER A 21 22.73 8.15 1.38
C SER A 21 22.40 6.71 1.77
N ARG A 22 21.80 6.54 2.94
CA ARG A 22 21.21 5.27 3.40
C ARG A 22 19.68 5.28 3.24
N THR A 23 19.09 6.41 2.86
CA THR A 23 17.65 6.60 2.73
C THR A 23 17.15 6.35 1.31
N ASP A 24 18.04 6.32 0.33
CA ASP A 24 17.72 6.07 -1.07
C ASP A 24 17.17 4.64 -1.26
N PRO A 25 16.10 4.44 -2.07
CA PRO A 25 15.58 3.11 -2.42
C PRO A 25 16.63 2.17 -3.01
N LYS A 26 17.59 2.69 -3.79
CA LYS A 26 18.69 1.90 -4.36
C LYS A 26 19.59 1.26 -3.31
N PHE A 27 19.68 1.84 -2.11
CA PHE A 27 20.41 1.21 -1.02
C PHE A 27 19.78 -0.12 -0.63
N LEU A 28 18.46 -0.17 -0.56
CA LEU A 28 17.73 -1.39 -0.27
C LEU A 28 17.85 -2.42 -1.42
N GLU A 29 17.79 -1.99 -2.69
CA GLU A 29 18.05 -2.89 -3.82
C GLU A 29 19.41 -3.56 -3.72
N LYS A 30 20.45 -2.79 -3.35
CA LYS A 30 21.81 -3.32 -3.20
C LYS A 30 21.96 -4.26 -2.00
N LEU A 31 21.20 -4.05 -0.94
CA LEU A 31 21.14 -5.01 0.17
C LEU A 31 20.49 -6.34 -0.26
N PHE A 32 19.44 -6.29 -1.08
CA PHE A 32 18.85 -7.49 -1.66
C PHE A 32 19.84 -8.25 -2.54
N GLU A 33 20.60 -7.56 -3.39
CA GLU A 33 21.65 -8.20 -4.19
C GLU A 33 22.75 -8.87 -3.32
N GLN A 34 23.09 -8.30 -2.18
CA GLN A 34 24.14 -8.82 -1.31
C GLN A 34 23.70 -10.02 -0.45
N GLU A 35 22.46 -9.97 0.04
CA GLU A 35 21.96 -10.96 1.01
C GLU A 35 21.24 -12.14 0.32
N ILE A 36 20.79 -11.97 -0.93
CA ILE A 36 19.97 -12.95 -1.64
C ILE A 36 20.73 -13.44 -2.89
N PRO A 37 21.25 -14.67 -2.87
CA PRO A 37 22.01 -15.22 -4.00
C PRO A 37 21.23 -15.23 -5.31
N GLU A 38 19.94 -15.54 -5.28
CA GLU A 38 19.07 -15.59 -6.46
C GLU A 38 18.88 -14.21 -7.12
N VAL A 39 18.97 -13.13 -6.32
CA VAL A 39 18.98 -11.75 -6.84
C VAL A 39 20.35 -11.42 -7.41
N PHE A 40 21.43 -11.82 -6.76
CA PHE A 40 22.79 -11.63 -7.24
C PHE A 40 23.03 -12.34 -8.58
N ASP A 41 22.55 -13.58 -8.71
CA ASP A 41 22.67 -14.39 -9.92
C ASP A 41 21.71 -13.93 -11.05
N GLY A 42 20.84 -12.96 -10.79
CA GLY A 42 19.89 -12.42 -11.76
C GLY A 42 18.68 -13.32 -12.05
N LEU A 43 18.45 -14.37 -11.25
CA LEU A 43 17.25 -15.22 -11.34
C LEU A 43 16.01 -14.49 -10.86
N ILE A 44 16.19 -13.61 -9.86
CA ILE A 44 15.15 -12.74 -9.33
C ILE A 44 15.56 -11.29 -9.56
N THR A 45 14.62 -10.49 -10.05
CA THR A 45 14.80 -9.05 -10.26
C THR A 45 13.97 -8.25 -9.29
N VAL A 46 14.57 -7.22 -8.72
CA VAL A 46 13.85 -6.19 -7.96
C VAL A 46 13.31 -5.18 -8.98
N LYS A 47 12.00 -5.16 -9.18
CA LYS A 47 11.33 -4.28 -10.15
C LYS A 47 11.13 -2.87 -9.62
N LYS A 48 10.70 -2.75 -8.37
CA LYS A 48 10.42 -1.44 -7.75
C LYS A 48 10.59 -1.53 -6.24
N VAL A 49 11.16 -0.47 -5.68
CA VAL A 49 11.32 -0.29 -4.23
C VAL A 49 10.70 1.04 -3.84
N VAL A 50 9.86 1.02 -2.84
CA VAL A 50 9.32 2.21 -2.19
C VAL A 50 9.52 2.10 -0.69
N ARG A 51 9.96 3.17 -0.03
CA ARG A 51 10.25 3.11 1.40
C ARG A 51 10.01 4.44 2.10
N VAL A 52 9.66 4.36 3.35
CA VAL A 52 9.76 5.42 4.34
C VAL A 52 10.89 5.02 5.28
N PRO A 53 12.06 5.66 5.15
CA PRO A 53 13.25 5.26 5.89
C PRO A 53 13.02 5.17 7.40
N GLY A 54 13.45 4.04 7.99
CA GLY A 54 13.29 3.77 9.41
C GLY A 54 11.92 3.24 9.85
N GLU A 55 10.92 3.25 8.97
CA GLU A 55 9.57 2.79 9.30
C GLU A 55 9.16 1.56 8.49
N LYS A 56 8.93 1.73 7.20
CA LYS A 56 8.43 0.66 6.35
C LYS A 56 8.91 0.78 4.90
N ALA A 57 9.15 -0.37 4.26
CA ALA A 57 9.43 -0.49 2.83
C ALA A 57 8.53 -1.54 2.16
N LYS A 58 8.26 -1.35 0.87
CA LYS A 58 7.66 -2.37 0.01
C LYS A 58 8.55 -2.59 -1.19
N VAL A 59 8.82 -3.86 -1.49
CA VAL A 59 9.73 -4.30 -2.56
C VAL A 59 8.99 -5.23 -3.49
N ALA A 60 8.83 -4.83 -4.75
CA ALA A 60 8.25 -5.67 -5.79
C ALA A 60 9.36 -6.46 -6.48
N VAL A 61 9.26 -7.78 -6.42
CA VAL A 61 10.21 -8.73 -6.99
C VAL A 61 9.54 -9.59 -8.06
N ASP A 62 10.33 -10.01 -9.02
CA ASP A 62 9.88 -10.86 -10.14
C ASP A 62 10.93 -11.92 -10.46
N SER A 63 10.52 -13.06 -10.93
CA SER A 63 11.42 -14.15 -11.36
C SER A 63 11.27 -14.42 -12.85
N TYR A 64 12.38 -14.71 -13.51
CA TYR A 64 12.38 -15.18 -14.89
C TYR A 64 11.99 -16.66 -15.03
N ASP A 65 12.07 -17.43 -13.94
CA ASP A 65 11.71 -18.85 -13.91
C ASP A 65 10.45 -19.03 -13.05
N ASP A 66 9.37 -19.49 -13.67
CA ASP A 66 8.07 -19.76 -13.00
C ASP A 66 8.15 -20.81 -11.87
N ARG A 67 9.23 -21.59 -11.82
CA ARG A 67 9.47 -22.59 -10.78
C ARG A 67 10.06 -21.98 -9.51
N ILE A 68 10.52 -20.73 -9.57
CA ILE A 68 11.11 -20.03 -8.42
C ILE A 68 10.05 -19.11 -7.83
N ASP A 69 9.72 -19.31 -6.55
CA ASP A 69 8.93 -18.33 -5.79
C ASP A 69 9.83 -17.15 -5.38
N PRO A 70 9.70 -15.97 -6.02
CA PRO A 70 10.59 -14.86 -5.75
C PRO A 70 10.42 -14.31 -4.34
N VAL A 71 9.22 -14.34 -3.79
CA VAL A 71 8.93 -13.85 -2.43
C VAL A 71 9.53 -14.81 -1.41
N GLY A 72 9.30 -16.11 -1.55
CA GLY A 72 9.84 -17.13 -0.66
C GLY A 72 11.36 -17.14 -0.64
N ALA A 73 12.01 -16.98 -1.80
CA ALA A 73 13.46 -16.89 -1.90
C ALA A 73 14.04 -15.64 -1.20
N CYS A 74 13.39 -14.48 -1.36
CA CYS A 74 13.81 -13.24 -0.73
C CYS A 74 13.61 -13.27 0.79
N VAL A 75 12.49 -13.81 1.26
CA VAL A 75 12.21 -13.93 2.70
C VAL A 75 13.12 -14.96 3.36
N GLY A 76 13.34 -16.09 2.69
CA GLY A 76 14.10 -17.21 3.20
C GLY A 76 13.37 -18.03 4.28
N MET A 77 13.94 -19.17 4.67
CA MET A 77 13.33 -20.02 5.71
C MET A 77 13.14 -19.25 7.02
N LYS A 78 11.89 -19.16 7.49
CA LYS A 78 11.51 -18.41 8.71
C LYS A 78 12.01 -16.95 8.72
N GLY A 79 12.14 -16.34 7.56
CA GLY A 79 12.59 -14.96 7.44
C GLY A 79 14.10 -14.75 7.60
N SER A 80 14.92 -15.81 7.52
CA SER A 80 16.36 -15.73 7.81
C SER A 80 17.11 -14.71 6.98
N ARG A 81 16.75 -14.54 5.70
CA ARG A 81 17.40 -13.59 4.79
C ARG A 81 16.90 -12.17 5.00
N ILE A 82 15.58 -11.99 5.00
CA ILE A 82 14.98 -10.66 5.15
C ILE A 82 15.31 -10.02 6.50
N HIS A 83 15.43 -10.82 7.59
CA HIS A 83 15.82 -10.30 8.89
C HIS A 83 17.23 -9.71 8.92
N GLY A 84 18.16 -10.22 8.08
CA GLY A 84 19.48 -9.62 7.91
C GLY A 84 19.39 -8.19 7.39
N ILE A 85 18.60 -8.00 6.34
CA ILE A 85 18.36 -6.70 5.71
C ILE A 85 17.63 -5.75 6.66
N VAL A 86 16.56 -6.22 7.33
CA VAL A 86 15.79 -5.45 8.32
C VAL A 86 16.69 -4.91 9.42
N ARG A 87 17.60 -5.76 9.93
CA ARG A 87 18.56 -5.36 10.97
C ARG A 87 19.55 -4.31 10.51
N GLU A 88 20.05 -4.45 9.27
CA GLU A 88 20.97 -3.46 8.67
C GLU A 88 20.29 -2.10 8.49
N LEU A 89 18.98 -2.07 8.22
CA LEU A 89 18.18 -0.84 8.07
C LEU A 89 17.66 -0.25 9.39
N GLY A 90 18.07 -0.78 10.54
CA GLY A 90 17.63 -0.26 11.83
C GLY A 90 16.20 -0.66 12.19
N ASN A 91 15.79 -1.89 11.86
CA ASN A 91 14.48 -2.48 12.07
C ASN A 91 13.35 -1.87 11.21
N GLU A 92 13.66 -1.39 10.01
CA GLU A 92 12.66 -1.02 9.01
C GLU A 92 11.88 -2.25 8.56
N ASN A 93 10.54 -2.18 8.63
CA ASN A 93 9.69 -3.31 8.25
C ASN A 93 9.60 -3.44 6.72
N ILE A 94 9.94 -4.60 6.17
CA ILE A 94 10.02 -4.81 4.72
C ILE A 94 8.95 -5.82 4.28
N ASP A 95 8.04 -5.36 3.41
CA ASP A 95 7.06 -6.20 2.73
C ASP A 95 7.61 -6.56 1.33
N VAL A 96 7.80 -7.84 1.07
CA VAL A 96 8.19 -8.35 -0.26
C VAL A 96 6.94 -8.80 -1.01
N ILE A 97 6.78 -8.33 -2.24
CA ILE A 97 5.58 -8.50 -3.05
C ILE A 97 5.97 -9.06 -4.40
N ASN A 98 5.26 -10.09 -4.86
CA ASN A 98 5.44 -10.63 -6.20
C ASN A 98 4.86 -9.65 -7.22
N PHE A 99 5.72 -9.16 -8.14
CA PHE A 99 5.34 -8.22 -9.19
C PHE A 99 4.38 -8.87 -10.19
N THR A 100 3.48 -8.09 -10.74
CA THR A 100 2.61 -8.48 -11.85
C THR A 100 2.22 -7.26 -12.68
N ASN A 101 1.99 -7.47 -13.97
CA ASN A 101 1.50 -6.43 -14.87
C ASN A 101 -0.02 -6.20 -14.74
N ASN A 102 -0.74 -7.09 -14.04
CA ASN A 102 -2.15 -6.91 -13.74
C ASN A 102 -2.30 -5.90 -12.59
N ASN A 103 -2.85 -4.72 -12.90
CA ASN A 103 -3.01 -3.63 -11.93
C ASN A 103 -3.85 -4.05 -10.72
N GLN A 104 -4.96 -4.74 -10.94
CA GLN A 104 -5.85 -5.21 -9.88
C GLN A 104 -5.13 -6.15 -8.89
N LEU A 105 -4.42 -7.13 -9.44
CA LEU A 105 -3.67 -8.09 -8.63
C LEU A 105 -2.49 -7.42 -7.92
N MET A 106 -1.82 -6.46 -8.57
CA MET A 106 -0.72 -5.72 -7.97
C MET A 106 -1.18 -4.86 -6.78
N ILE A 107 -2.33 -4.17 -6.90
CA ILE A 107 -2.92 -3.39 -5.83
C ILE A 107 -3.33 -4.28 -4.66
N THR A 108 -3.98 -5.42 -4.96
CA THR A 108 -4.37 -6.40 -3.93
C THR A 108 -3.16 -6.90 -3.15
N ARG A 109 -2.08 -7.25 -3.83
CA ARG A 109 -0.83 -7.68 -3.18
C ARG A 109 -0.16 -6.55 -2.41
N ALA A 110 -0.21 -5.31 -2.93
CA ALA A 110 0.40 -4.15 -2.30
C ALA A 110 -0.31 -3.75 -1.00
N LEU A 111 -1.62 -3.97 -0.87
CA LEU A 111 -2.40 -3.69 0.33
C LEU A 111 -2.35 -4.81 1.37
N SER A 112 -1.72 -5.96 1.05
CA SER A 112 -1.54 -7.03 2.03
C SER A 112 -1.00 -6.47 3.37
N PRO A 113 -1.48 -7.00 4.53
CA PRO A 113 -2.30 -8.21 4.74
C PRO A 113 -3.82 -7.98 4.71
N ALA A 114 -4.29 -6.78 4.32
CA ALA A 114 -5.72 -6.49 4.24
C ALA A 114 -6.38 -7.30 3.12
N LYS A 115 -7.61 -7.77 3.38
CA LYS A 115 -8.44 -8.45 2.39
C LYS A 115 -9.37 -7.46 1.72
N ILE A 116 -9.35 -7.43 0.41
CA ILE A 116 -10.19 -6.58 -0.43
C ILE A 116 -11.41 -7.40 -0.85
N THR A 117 -12.60 -6.83 -0.72
CA THR A 117 -13.85 -7.45 -1.19
C THR A 117 -14.14 -7.04 -2.63
N ASN A 118 -14.06 -5.76 -2.91
CA ASN A 118 -14.30 -5.21 -4.24
C ASN A 118 -13.35 -4.06 -4.57
N MET A 119 -13.15 -3.77 -5.86
CA MET A 119 -12.23 -2.73 -6.32
C MET A 119 -12.70 -2.15 -7.65
N THR A 120 -12.70 -0.83 -7.73
CA THR A 120 -12.96 -0.08 -8.96
C THR A 120 -11.70 0.71 -9.33
N ILE A 121 -11.19 0.52 -10.55
CA ILE A 121 -9.98 1.18 -11.04
C ILE A 121 -10.34 2.19 -12.13
N ASP A 122 -9.97 3.45 -11.93
CA ASP A 122 -10.00 4.50 -12.95
C ASP A 122 -8.58 4.70 -13.48
N GLU A 123 -8.32 4.17 -14.68
CA GLU A 123 -6.99 4.26 -15.30
C GLU A 123 -6.67 5.66 -15.82
N GLU A 124 -7.67 6.47 -16.15
CA GLU A 124 -7.48 7.83 -16.66
C GLU A 124 -7.02 8.76 -15.54
N LYS A 125 -7.68 8.70 -14.39
CA LYS A 125 -7.37 9.51 -13.22
C LYS A 125 -6.26 8.92 -12.35
N LYS A 126 -5.88 7.67 -12.59
CA LYS A 126 -4.95 6.91 -11.72
C LYS A 126 -5.43 6.80 -10.28
N THR A 127 -6.74 6.64 -10.08
CA THR A 127 -7.38 6.44 -8.80
C THR A 127 -7.95 5.04 -8.69
N VAL A 128 -7.98 4.51 -7.48
CA VAL A 128 -8.56 3.20 -7.17
C VAL A 128 -9.40 3.30 -5.92
N GLU A 129 -10.66 2.94 -6.05
CA GLU A 129 -11.57 2.77 -4.92
C GLU A 129 -11.56 1.32 -4.48
N VAL A 130 -11.24 1.10 -3.22
CA VAL A 130 -11.14 -0.24 -2.65
C VAL A 130 -12.18 -0.41 -1.55
N PHE A 131 -13.03 -1.40 -1.69
CA PHE A 131 -14.07 -1.74 -0.72
C PHE A 131 -13.63 -2.93 0.12
N MET A 132 -13.77 -2.83 1.42
CA MET A 132 -13.37 -3.89 2.35
C MET A 132 -14.15 -3.85 3.64
N ASP A 133 -14.14 -4.98 4.36
CA ASP A 133 -14.76 -5.06 5.70
C ASP A 133 -14.17 -4.00 6.64
N PRO A 134 -14.98 -3.40 7.55
CA PRO A 134 -14.51 -2.42 8.52
C PRO A 134 -13.31 -2.88 9.36
N SER A 135 -13.21 -4.19 9.64
CA SER A 135 -12.10 -4.80 10.38
C SER A 135 -10.78 -4.81 9.61
N GLU A 136 -10.83 -4.79 8.27
CA GLU A 136 -9.67 -4.83 7.39
C GLU A 136 -9.12 -3.43 7.05
N VAL A 137 -9.96 -2.38 7.15
CA VAL A 137 -9.59 -0.99 6.84
C VAL A 137 -8.35 -0.54 7.62
N SER A 138 -8.30 -0.84 8.92
CA SER A 138 -7.15 -0.49 9.75
C SER A 138 -5.85 -1.17 9.30
N LYS A 139 -5.94 -2.40 8.75
CA LYS A 139 -4.78 -3.13 8.20
C LYS A 139 -4.34 -2.55 6.87
N ALA A 140 -5.30 -2.15 6.01
CA ALA A 140 -5.02 -1.52 4.73
C ALA A 140 -4.30 -0.18 4.90
N ILE A 141 -4.79 0.66 5.80
CA ILE A 141 -4.17 1.96 6.14
C ILE A 141 -2.81 1.74 6.80
N GLY A 142 -2.75 0.83 7.78
CA GLY A 142 -1.56 0.55 8.56
C GLY A 142 -1.19 1.67 9.53
N ARG A 143 -0.16 1.43 10.35
CA ARG A 143 0.34 2.41 11.31
C ARG A 143 0.79 3.69 10.58
N GLY A 144 0.29 4.84 11.00
CA GLY A 144 0.64 6.14 10.41
C GLY A 144 0.29 6.29 8.92
N GLY A 145 -0.59 5.44 8.37
CA GLY A 145 -0.95 5.46 6.95
C GLY A 145 0.16 4.99 6.01
N PHE A 146 1.24 4.40 6.55
CA PHE A 146 2.38 4.01 5.71
C PHE A 146 2.04 2.89 4.72
N ASN A 147 1.14 1.96 5.08
CA ASN A 147 0.82 0.84 4.22
C ASN A 147 0.12 1.29 2.94
N ILE A 148 -0.95 2.08 3.06
CA ILE A 148 -1.69 2.61 1.91
C ILE A 148 -0.85 3.56 1.06
N ARG A 149 -0.08 4.46 1.71
CA ARG A 149 0.80 5.40 0.99
C ARG A 149 1.87 4.70 0.17
N LEU A 150 2.53 3.69 0.75
CA LEU A 150 3.54 2.91 0.04
C LEU A 150 2.91 2.03 -1.04
N ALA A 151 1.70 1.50 -0.83
CA ALA A 151 0.96 0.76 -1.86
C ALA A 151 0.66 1.67 -3.06
N GLY A 152 0.18 2.89 -2.83
CA GLY A 152 -0.05 3.88 -3.88
C GLY A 152 1.23 4.25 -4.64
N GLN A 153 2.34 4.52 -3.94
CA GLN A 153 3.64 4.80 -4.57
C GLN A 153 4.17 3.61 -5.38
N LEU A 154 3.96 2.38 -4.91
CA LEU A 154 4.41 1.17 -5.57
C LEU A 154 3.63 0.92 -6.87
N THR A 155 2.32 1.04 -6.83
CA THR A 155 1.41 0.80 -7.96
C THR A 155 1.31 1.99 -8.91
N GLY A 156 1.51 3.21 -8.40
CA GLY A 156 1.34 4.46 -9.16
C GLY A 156 -0.11 4.92 -9.25
N TYR A 157 -0.97 4.43 -8.34
CA TYR A 157 -2.37 4.84 -8.20
C TYR A 157 -2.58 5.52 -6.85
N GLU A 158 -3.51 6.45 -6.80
CA GLU A 158 -4.09 6.97 -5.56
C GLU A 158 -5.15 5.98 -5.09
N ILE A 159 -5.05 5.53 -3.83
CA ILE A 159 -5.90 4.46 -3.31
C ILE A 159 -6.82 5.03 -2.25
N ASP A 160 -8.13 4.99 -2.53
CA ASP A 160 -9.19 5.37 -1.62
C ASP A 160 -9.83 4.11 -1.02
N VAL A 161 -9.98 4.09 0.31
CA VAL A 161 -10.49 2.93 1.04
C VAL A 161 -11.86 3.23 1.59
N TYR A 162 -12.84 2.43 1.17
CA TYR A 162 -14.22 2.49 1.62
C TYR A 162 -14.59 1.26 2.46
N ARG A 163 -15.46 1.46 3.42
CA ARG A 163 -16.00 0.39 4.26
C ARG A 163 -17.19 -0.24 3.56
N GLU A 164 -17.16 -1.55 3.39
CA GLU A 164 -18.33 -2.29 2.87
C GLU A 164 -19.32 -2.55 4.00
N GLY A 165 -20.62 -2.36 3.72
CA GLY A 165 -21.70 -2.61 4.68
C GLY A 165 -21.90 -1.53 5.75
N VAL A 166 -21.18 -0.45 5.72
CA VAL A 166 -21.56 0.78 6.41
C VAL A 166 -22.37 1.58 5.40
N GLU A 167 -23.64 1.25 5.27
CA GLU A 167 -24.61 2.23 4.79
C GLU A 167 -24.49 3.41 5.76
N GLU A 168 -24.01 4.55 5.28
CA GLU A 168 -24.09 5.77 6.06
C GLU A 168 -25.56 5.98 6.35
N ASP A 169 -25.90 5.89 7.62
CA ASP A 169 -27.27 6.07 8.08
C ASP A 169 -27.53 7.58 8.04
N VAL A 170 -27.96 8.03 6.86
CA VAL A 170 -28.15 9.45 6.55
C VAL A 170 -29.36 9.94 7.31
N GLU A 171 -29.20 10.98 8.13
CA GLU A 171 -30.31 11.60 8.81
C GLU A 171 -31.31 12.21 7.79
N LEU A 172 -32.61 12.04 8.04
CA LEU A 172 -33.67 12.61 7.19
C LEU A 172 -33.56 14.13 7.03
N THR A 173 -32.88 14.79 7.94
CA THR A 173 -32.60 16.24 7.88
C THR A 173 -31.72 16.67 6.70
N GLU A 174 -30.88 15.77 6.19
CA GLU A 174 -30.04 16.07 5.00
C GLU A 174 -30.87 16.17 3.71
N PHE A 175 -32.07 15.55 3.71
CA PHE A 175 -33.01 15.63 2.59
C PHE A 175 -34.00 16.79 2.69
N SER A 176 -33.72 17.79 3.54
CA SER A 176 -34.61 18.95 3.73
C SER A 176 -34.88 19.79 2.48
N ASP A 177 -34.01 19.68 1.46
CA ASP A 177 -34.21 20.33 0.16
C ASP A 177 -35.11 19.55 -0.79
N GLU A 178 -35.30 18.23 -0.55
CA GLU A 178 -36.09 17.32 -1.37
C GLU A 178 -37.41 16.89 -0.71
N ILE A 179 -37.44 16.85 0.62
CA ILE A 179 -38.59 16.42 1.44
C ILE A 179 -39.11 17.61 2.25
N GLU A 180 -40.44 17.83 2.19
CA GLU A 180 -41.08 18.91 2.97
C GLU A 180 -40.88 18.69 4.49
N SER A 181 -40.53 19.77 5.21
CA SER A 181 -40.14 19.73 6.63
C SER A 181 -41.19 19.07 7.54
N TRP A 182 -42.48 19.18 7.22
CA TRP A 182 -43.54 18.57 8.01
C TRP A 182 -43.53 17.02 7.92
N VAL A 183 -43.07 16.47 6.77
CA VAL A 183 -42.95 15.01 6.60
C VAL A 183 -41.81 14.47 7.49
N ILE A 184 -40.68 15.18 7.51
CA ILE A 184 -39.54 14.84 8.37
C ILE A 184 -39.94 14.87 9.86
N GLU A 185 -40.76 15.85 10.26
CA GLU A 185 -41.29 15.94 11.65
C GLU A 185 -42.20 14.79 11.99
N GLU A 186 -43.06 14.32 11.05
CA GLU A 186 -43.95 13.18 11.29
C GLU A 186 -43.12 11.87 11.42
N PHE A 187 -42.10 11.66 10.58
CA PHE A 187 -41.23 10.51 10.73
C PHE A 187 -40.47 10.50 12.07
N ARG A 188 -40.00 11.64 12.53
CA ARG A 188 -39.37 11.79 13.84
C ARG A 188 -40.31 11.42 15.00
N LYS A 189 -41.59 11.82 14.93
CA LYS A 189 -42.59 11.49 15.97
C LYS A 189 -42.82 9.96 16.09
N VAL A 190 -42.61 9.22 15.01
CA VAL A 190 -42.69 7.77 14.98
C VAL A 190 -41.40 7.07 15.34
N GLY A 191 -40.29 7.86 15.54
CA GLY A 191 -38.95 7.35 15.86
C GLY A 191 -38.15 6.91 14.66
N LEU A 192 -38.47 7.43 13.49
CA LEU A 192 -37.75 7.18 12.22
C LEU A 192 -36.89 8.42 11.91
N ASP A 193 -35.68 8.47 12.46
CA ASP A 193 -34.80 9.61 12.34
C ASP A 193 -33.88 9.54 11.11
N THR A 194 -33.75 8.34 10.48
CA THR A 194 -32.77 8.04 9.45
C THR A 194 -33.42 7.42 8.22
N ALA A 195 -32.79 7.62 7.04
CA ALA A 195 -33.26 7.06 5.78
C ALA A 195 -33.38 5.52 5.83
N LYS A 196 -32.44 4.86 6.53
CA LYS A 196 -32.44 3.41 6.71
C LYS A 196 -33.65 2.94 7.54
N SER A 197 -33.94 3.64 8.64
CA SER A 197 -35.08 3.29 9.50
C SER A 197 -36.43 3.40 8.77
N VAL A 198 -36.53 4.28 7.77
CA VAL A 198 -37.71 4.41 6.91
C VAL A 198 -37.82 3.26 5.92
N LEU A 199 -36.69 2.84 5.31
CA LEU A 199 -36.65 1.74 4.33
C LEU A 199 -36.87 0.36 4.96
N GLU A 200 -36.52 0.19 6.23
CA GLU A 200 -36.74 -1.08 6.97
C GLU A 200 -38.18 -1.28 7.46
N GLN A 201 -39.08 -0.35 7.21
CA GLN A 201 -40.50 -0.40 7.64
C GLN A 201 -41.43 -0.97 6.55
N GLU A 202 -40.96 -1.85 5.64
CA GLU A 202 -41.85 -2.62 4.74
C GLU A 202 -42.65 -3.70 5.45
#